data_d4b76f80aaac479f64fb75770b9d8172
#
_entry.id   d4b76f80aaac479f64fb75770b9d8172
#
_cell.length_a   1.000
_cell.length_b   1.000
_cell.length_c   1.000
_cell.angle_alpha   90.00
_cell.angle_beta   90.00
_cell.angle_gamma   90.00
#
_symmetry.space_group_name_H-M   'P 1'
#
loop_
_entity.id
_entity.type
_entity.pdbx_description
1 polymer ?
#
loop_
_entity_poly.entity_id
_entity_poly.type
_entity_poly.pdbx_seq_one_letter_code
_entity_poly.pdbx_strand_id
1 'polypeptide(L)'
;MFFETSLDAKGAIMHRLPALTVALTFVTLPSIAQEFKAGDPLGSVNEAGVRMDMSDNVKVFGSFHFTESCTFDPERNLILSMNAGSRAEGAPEDGFVSLINPDGSVHTSKWIGATRDGLELNNPIGSAIRNGVLYTADSGFVRSFDLKTGKPLRSVEVPNAGFLNGVAVADDGTIYVSETRPGEVIYTIPPGGEPSVFAKGEPLAAPNGVAMDNDGNIVVVNIGTNAVVTYNPEGDVVQTEYAAESGSDGVVVLPDGTKYVSSVRYGSVSKLAPGEDVEVIATGIPSAASMCYDSVQHQLVIPMNPNNALAFIKL
;
A
#
# COMPACT_ATOMS: atom_id res chain seq x y z
N MET A 1 55.65 -16.17 44.15
CA MET A 1 55.52 -14.76 43.72
C MET A 1 56.91 -14.24 43.42
N PHE A 2 57.41 -14.36 42.20
CA PHE A 2 58.74 -13.92 41.81
C PHE A 2 58.60 -12.59 41.05
N PHE A 3 59.33 -11.59 41.52
CA PHE A 3 59.48 -10.30 40.83
C PHE A 3 60.66 -10.40 39.88
N GLU A 4 60.45 -10.29 38.57
CA GLU A 4 61.55 -10.05 37.65
C GLU A 4 61.79 -8.51 37.57
N THR A 5 62.99 -8.13 37.93
CA THR A 5 63.51 -6.76 37.70
C THR A 5 64.44 -6.79 36.52
N SER A 6 64.13 -6.04 35.46
CA SER A 6 65.08 -5.75 34.38
C SER A 6 65.56 -4.29 34.51
N LEU A 7 66.89 -4.12 34.44
CA LEU A 7 67.52 -2.79 34.40
C LEU A 7 67.74 -2.38 32.95
N ASP A 8 67.42 -1.11 32.68
CA ASP A 8 67.79 -0.51 31.38
C ASP A 8 69.19 0.11 31.43
N ALA A 9 69.74 0.48 30.26
CA ALA A 9 71.11 0.97 30.09
C ALA A 9 71.39 2.35 30.74
N LYS A 10 70.50 2.88 31.58
CA LYS A 10 70.65 4.15 32.27
C LYS A 10 70.40 4.09 33.79
N GLY A 11 70.20 2.91 34.34
CA GLY A 11 70.19 2.73 35.81
C GLY A 11 68.96 3.30 36.54
N ALA A 12 67.86 3.57 35.89
CA ALA A 12 66.62 4.04 36.48
C ALA A 12 65.65 2.90 36.78
N ILE A 13 65.17 2.80 38.03
CA ILE A 13 64.16 1.81 38.42
C ILE A 13 62.78 2.32 38.00
N MET A 14 62.21 1.69 36.95
CA MET A 14 60.83 1.94 36.58
C MET A 14 59.91 0.96 37.30
N HIS A 15 59.06 1.48 38.17
CA HIS A 15 57.94 0.71 38.72
C HIS A 15 56.86 0.58 37.69
N ARG A 16 56.65 -0.64 37.18
CA ARG A 16 55.46 -0.95 36.33
C ARG A 16 54.26 -1.18 37.24
N LEU A 17 53.23 -0.34 37.11
CA LEU A 17 51.93 -0.57 37.68
C LEU A 17 51.26 -1.73 36.92
N PRO A 18 50.57 -2.66 37.60
CA PRO A 18 49.86 -3.71 36.94
C PRO A 18 48.69 -3.15 36.14
N ALA A 19 48.60 -3.49 34.87
CA ALA A 19 47.44 -3.13 34.05
C ALA A 19 46.20 -3.87 34.59
N LEU A 20 45.25 -3.15 35.12
CA LEU A 20 43.98 -3.68 35.55
C LEU A 20 43.15 -3.93 34.30
N THR A 21 43.09 -5.16 33.81
CA THR A 21 42.19 -5.58 32.73
C THR A 21 40.78 -5.68 33.30
N VAL A 22 39.95 -4.69 33.08
CA VAL A 22 38.52 -4.74 33.37
C VAL A 22 37.90 -5.60 32.26
N ALA A 23 37.57 -6.86 32.55
CA ALA A 23 36.75 -7.67 31.68
C ALA A 23 35.32 -7.15 31.73
N LEU A 24 34.90 -6.45 30.69
CA LEU A 24 33.48 -6.10 30.48
C LEU A 24 32.75 -7.43 30.13
N THR A 25 32.13 -8.04 31.11
CA THR A 25 31.16 -9.09 30.88
C THR A 25 29.89 -8.45 30.31
N PHE A 26 29.67 -8.60 29.02
CA PHE A 26 28.37 -8.34 28.42
C PHE A 26 27.39 -9.39 28.97
N VAL A 27 26.57 -9.00 29.93
CA VAL A 27 25.40 -9.77 30.30
C VAL A 27 24.40 -9.61 29.13
N THR A 28 24.37 -10.56 28.22
CA THR A 28 23.28 -10.72 27.28
C THR A 28 22.05 -11.10 28.10
N LEU A 29 21.19 -10.14 28.38
CA LEU A 29 19.85 -10.46 28.86
C LEU A 29 19.20 -11.33 27.78
N PRO A 30 18.64 -12.50 28.13
CA PRO A 30 17.86 -13.25 27.17
C PRO A 30 16.72 -12.34 26.71
N SER A 31 16.62 -12.09 25.39
CA SER A 31 15.42 -11.51 24.83
C SER A 31 14.30 -12.47 25.19
N ILE A 32 13.43 -12.10 26.11
CA ILE A 32 12.20 -12.83 26.35
C ILE A 32 11.44 -12.70 25.02
N ALA A 33 11.45 -13.78 24.22
CA ALA A 33 10.60 -13.85 23.05
C ALA A 33 9.18 -13.62 23.56
N GLN A 34 8.56 -12.54 23.12
CA GLN A 34 7.19 -12.23 23.50
C GLN A 34 6.33 -13.41 23.05
N GLU A 35 5.66 -14.06 24.02
CA GLU A 35 4.82 -15.22 23.74
C GLU A 35 3.68 -14.78 22.82
N PHE A 36 3.58 -15.39 21.64
CA PHE A 36 2.51 -15.10 20.69
C PHE A 36 1.19 -15.64 21.23
N LYS A 37 0.17 -14.79 21.32
CA LYS A 37 -1.19 -15.19 21.67
C LYS A 37 -2.10 -15.06 20.46
N ALA A 38 -2.97 -16.03 20.26
CA ALA A 38 -3.97 -15.96 19.20
C ALA A 38 -4.83 -14.69 19.37
N GLY A 39 -4.94 -13.89 18.30
CA GLY A 39 -5.64 -12.61 18.29
C GLY A 39 -4.77 -11.39 18.59
N ASP A 40 -3.53 -11.57 19.04
CA ASP A 40 -2.57 -10.47 19.11
C ASP A 40 -2.13 -10.06 17.68
N PRO A 41 -1.90 -8.75 17.43
CA PRO A 41 -1.34 -8.31 16.17
C PRO A 41 -0.02 -9.03 15.90
N LEU A 42 0.14 -9.58 14.69
CA LEU A 42 1.38 -10.28 14.30
C LEU A 42 2.63 -9.39 14.42
N GLY A 43 2.41 -8.07 14.48
CA GLY A 43 3.47 -7.11 14.37
C GLY A 43 4.01 -7.06 12.94
N SER A 44 4.87 -6.14 12.68
CA SER A 44 5.53 -6.00 11.40
C SER A 44 7.03 -6.02 11.58
N VAL A 45 7.74 -6.43 10.54
CA VAL A 45 9.20 -6.45 10.51
C VAL A 45 9.63 -5.59 9.35
N ASN A 46 10.50 -4.60 9.58
CA ASN A 46 11.04 -3.77 8.51
C ASN A 46 12.10 -4.53 7.69
N GLU A 47 12.63 -3.91 6.65
CA GLU A 47 13.66 -4.50 5.77
C GLU A 47 14.92 -4.95 6.53
N ALA A 48 15.24 -4.36 7.68
CA ALA A 48 16.36 -4.74 8.52
C ALA A 48 16.04 -5.90 9.48
N GLY A 49 14.83 -6.50 9.41
CA GLY A 49 14.39 -7.57 10.29
C GLY A 49 14.01 -7.10 11.71
N VAL A 50 13.87 -5.79 11.90
CA VAL A 50 13.48 -5.21 13.19
C VAL A 50 11.96 -5.14 13.29
N ARG A 51 11.42 -5.67 14.40
CA ARG A 51 9.98 -5.59 14.69
C ARG A 51 9.58 -4.12 14.92
N MET A 52 8.50 -3.72 14.26
CA MET A 52 7.91 -2.40 14.42
C MET A 52 6.66 -2.48 15.29
N ASP A 53 6.47 -1.48 16.12
CA ASP A 53 5.24 -1.34 16.88
C ASP A 53 4.08 -0.96 15.95
N MET A 54 2.93 -1.59 16.16
CA MET A 54 1.69 -1.27 15.48
C MET A 54 0.75 -0.53 16.41
N SER A 55 -0.05 0.36 15.84
CA SER A 55 -1.10 1.03 16.60
C SER A 55 -2.16 0.04 17.08
N ASP A 56 -2.73 0.23 18.26
CA ASP A 56 -3.70 -0.68 18.88
C ASP A 56 -4.98 -0.91 18.06
N ASN A 57 -5.28 0.02 17.15
CA ASN A 57 -6.42 -0.05 16.23
C ASN A 57 -6.14 -0.82 14.93
N VAL A 58 -4.96 -1.42 14.78
CA VAL A 58 -4.54 -2.18 13.58
C VAL A 58 -4.65 -3.68 13.82
N LYS A 59 -5.30 -4.39 12.89
CA LYS A 59 -5.28 -5.86 12.79
C LYS A 59 -4.76 -6.27 11.43
N VAL A 60 -3.99 -7.37 11.38
CA VAL A 60 -3.37 -7.87 10.16
C VAL A 60 -3.80 -9.31 9.91
N PHE A 61 -4.27 -9.58 8.68
CA PHE A 61 -4.63 -10.92 8.20
C PHE A 61 -3.79 -11.26 6.96
N GLY A 62 -3.47 -12.52 6.76
CA GLY A 62 -2.61 -13.01 5.68
C GLY A 62 -3.31 -14.02 4.76
N SER A 63 -2.58 -14.57 3.79
CA SER A 63 -2.94 -15.58 2.77
C SER A 63 -3.15 -15.00 1.36
N PHE A 64 -2.32 -14.03 0.98
CA PHE A 64 -2.36 -13.35 -0.30
C PHE A 64 -1.04 -13.52 -1.06
N HIS A 65 -1.01 -13.11 -2.32
CA HIS A 65 0.19 -13.12 -3.15
C HIS A 65 0.41 -11.75 -3.79
N PHE A 66 1.26 -10.94 -3.17
CA PHE A 66 1.51 -9.54 -3.52
C PHE A 66 0.19 -8.78 -3.64
N THR A 67 -0.53 -8.70 -2.53
CA THR A 67 -1.81 -7.97 -2.48
C THR A 67 -1.54 -6.47 -2.52
N GLU A 68 -2.08 -5.77 -3.52
CA GLU A 68 -1.66 -4.42 -3.84
C GLU A 68 -2.77 -3.39 -3.64
N SER A 69 -4.00 -3.73 -3.99
CA SER A 69 -5.13 -2.87 -3.70
C SER A 69 -6.33 -3.65 -3.20
N CYS A 70 -7.31 -2.92 -2.67
CA CYS A 70 -8.63 -3.45 -2.42
C CYS A 70 -9.73 -2.48 -2.82
N THR A 71 -10.93 -3.01 -2.96
CA THR A 71 -12.17 -2.25 -3.08
C THR A 71 -13.29 -2.96 -2.31
N PHE A 72 -14.29 -2.23 -1.85
CA PHE A 72 -15.37 -2.78 -1.03
C PHE A 72 -16.68 -2.83 -1.81
N ASP A 73 -17.34 -3.98 -1.74
CA ASP A 73 -18.68 -4.20 -2.29
C ASP A 73 -19.70 -4.18 -1.14
N PRO A 74 -20.43 -3.09 -0.95
CA PRO A 74 -21.38 -2.97 0.14
C PRO A 74 -22.63 -3.87 -0.04
N GLU A 75 -22.98 -4.25 -1.27
CA GLU A 75 -24.15 -5.11 -1.51
C GLU A 75 -23.92 -6.53 -1.01
N ARG A 76 -22.72 -7.07 -1.25
CA ARG A 76 -22.34 -8.41 -0.77
C ARG A 76 -21.64 -8.37 0.59
N ASN A 77 -21.31 -7.18 1.09
CA ASN A 77 -20.49 -6.98 2.29
C ASN A 77 -19.15 -7.75 2.20
N LEU A 78 -18.45 -7.56 1.09
CA LEU A 78 -17.18 -8.23 0.79
C LEU A 78 -16.11 -7.22 0.35
N ILE A 79 -14.88 -7.50 0.77
CA ILE A 79 -13.69 -6.81 0.31
C ILE A 79 -13.14 -7.61 -0.88
N LEU A 80 -12.85 -6.93 -1.99
CA LEU A 80 -12.16 -7.50 -3.13
C LEU A 80 -10.69 -7.09 -3.03
N SER A 81 -9.79 -8.06 -2.94
CA SER A 81 -8.34 -7.82 -2.87
C SER A 81 -7.67 -8.22 -4.16
N MET A 82 -6.95 -7.27 -4.76
CA MET A 82 -6.15 -7.48 -5.98
C MET A 82 -4.81 -8.09 -5.58
N ASN A 83 -4.53 -9.28 -6.07
CA ASN A 83 -3.27 -9.97 -5.86
C ASN A 83 -2.48 -9.94 -7.17
N ALA A 84 -1.42 -9.15 -7.20
CA ALA A 84 -0.61 -9.00 -8.41
C ALA A 84 0.21 -10.25 -8.76
N GLY A 85 0.27 -11.23 -7.85
CA GLY A 85 0.99 -12.47 -8.09
C GLY A 85 2.50 -12.31 -8.10
N SER A 86 3.18 -13.19 -8.82
CA SER A 86 4.63 -13.14 -8.95
C SER A 86 5.09 -11.91 -9.72
N ARG A 87 6.09 -11.20 -9.17
CA ARG A 87 6.66 -9.97 -9.75
C ARG A 87 8.09 -10.20 -10.27
N ALA A 88 8.57 -11.45 -10.25
CA ALA A 88 9.89 -11.77 -10.78
C ALA A 88 9.90 -11.68 -12.31
N GLU A 89 11.02 -11.28 -12.89
CA GLU A 89 11.18 -11.26 -14.35
C GLU A 89 10.98 -12.68 -14.93
N GLY A 90 10.11 -12.79 -15.94
CA GLY A 90 9.76 -14.06 -16.57
C GLY A 90 8.85 -14.96 -15.71
N ALA A 91 8.32 -14.45 -14.61
CA ALA A 91 7.32 -15.18 -13.83
C ALA A 91 6.01 -15.38 -14.61
N PRO A 92 5.24 -16.44 -14.29
CA PRO A 92 3.94 -16.62 -14.88
C PRO A 92 2.99 -15.47 -14.49
N GLU A 93 2.07 -15.16 -15.37
CA GLU A 93 0.95 -14.27 -15.13
C GLU A 93 -0.04 -15.00 -14.23
N ASP A 94 0.10 -14.85 -12.92
CA ASP A 94 -0.61 -15.61 -11.90
C ASP A 94 -1.45 -14.73 -10.96
N GLY A 95 -1.75 -13.50 -11.40
CA GLY A 95 -2.59 -12.56 -10.67
C GLY A 95 -4.02 -13.07 -10.47
N PHE A 96 -4.66 -12.61 -9.41
CA PHE A 96 -6.03 -12.99 -9.08
C PHE A 96 -6.72 -11.98 -8.17
N VAL A 97 -8.06 -12.07 -8.11
CA VAL A 97 -8.89 -11.33 -7.17
C VAL A 97 -9.41 -12.28 -6.11
N SER A 98 -9.22 -11.93 -4.84
CA SER A 98 -9.81 -12.63 -3.69
C SER A 98 -11.06 -11.91 -3.19
N LEU A 99 -12.03 -12.67 -2.69
CA LEU A 99 -13.14 -12.15 -1.88
C LEU A 99 -12.85 -12.41 -0.41
N ILE A 100 -12.92 -11.36 0.40
CA ILE A 100 -12.56 -11.37 1.80
C ILE A 100 -13.76 -10.89 2.62
N ASN A 101 -14.07 -11.58 3.71
CA ASN A 101 -15.07 -11.14 4.67
C ASN A 101 -14.58 -9.91 5.44
N PRO A 102 -15.48 -9.09 5.99
CA PRO A 102 -15.10 -7.90 6.77
C PRO A 102 -14.28 -8.16 8.03
N ASP A 103 -14.29 -9.40 8.54
CA ASP A 103 -13.44 -9.84 9.65
C ASP A 103 -12.04 -10.27 9.21
N GLY A 104 -11.73 -10.20 7.89
CA GLY A 104 -10.47 -10.59 7.30
C GLY A 104 -10.36 -12.06 6.92
N SER A 105 -11.35 -12.89 7.25
CA SER A 105 -11.36 -14.28 6.80
C SER A 105 -11.60 -14.38 5.29
N VAL A 106 -10.98 -15.38 4.65
CA VAL A 106 -11.11 -15.56 3.20
C VAL A 106 -12.47 -16.15 2.87
N HIS A 107 -13.29 -15.42 2.10
CA HIS A 107 -14.53 -15.93 1.54
C HIS A 107 -14.25 -16.81 0.30
N THR A 108 -13.49 -16.28 -0.67
CA THR A 108 -13.10 -17.01 -1.89
C THR A 108 -11.67 -16.61 -2.26
N SER A 109 -10.73 -17.52 -2.19
CA SER A 109 -9.30 -17.21 -2.37
C SER A 109 -8.94 -16.74 -3.78
N LYS A 110 -9.53 -17.32 -4.81
CA LYS A 110 -9.34 -16.94 -6.22
C LYS A 110 -10.71 -16.87 -6.93
N TRP A 111 -11.36 -15.74 -6.78
CA TRP A 111 -12.67 -15.50 -7.42
C TRP A 111 -12.54 -15.21 -8.92
N ILE A 112 -11.60 -14.34 -9.28
CA ILE A 112 -11.15 -14.11 -10.66
C ILE A 112 -9.66 -14.43 -10.69
N GLY A 113 -9.18 -15.13 -11.70
CA GLY A 113 -7.77 -15.44 -11.80
C GLY A 113 -7.38 -16.20 -13.05
N ALA A 114 -6.08 -16.31 -13.28
CA ALA A 114 -5.46 -16.91 -14.46
C ALA A 114 -5.78 -18.41 -14.66
N THR A 115 -6.43 -19.07 -13.71
CA THR A 115 -6.78 -20.48 -13.78
C THR A 115 -8.14 -20.76 -14.41
N ARG A 116 -8.89 -19.73 -14.82
CA ARG A 116 -10.18 -19.90 -15.53
C ARG A 116 -9.97 -19.71 -17.03
N ASP A 117 -10.44 -20.65 -17.82
CA ASP A 117 -10.40 -20.56 -19.28
C ASP A 117 -11.01 -19.24 -19.78
N GLY A 118 -10.25 -18.52 -20.60
CA GLY A 118 -10.68 -17.26 -21.20
C GLY A 118 -10.58 -16.03 -20.29
N LEU A 119 -10.00 -16.14 -19.11
CA LEU A 119 -9.71 -15.02 -18.24
C LEU A 119 -8.22 -14.66 -18.32
N GLU A 120 -7.93 -13.47 -18.84
CA GLU A 120 -6.61 -12.86 -18.74
C GLU A 120 -6.62 -11.92 -17.54
N LEU A 121 -5.82 -12.23 -16.53
CA LEU A 121 -5.53 -11.34 -15.39
C LEU A 121 -4.09 -11.61 -14.97
N ASN A 122 -3.22 -10.65 -15.30
CA ASN A 122 -1.77 -10.84 -15.21
C ASN A 122 -1.24 -10.39 -13.86
N ASN A 123 -1.25 -9.08 -13.63
CA ASN A 123 -0.80 -8.45 -12.39
C ASN A 123 -1.80 -7.34 -11.99
N PRO A 124 -2.99 -7.68 -11.49
CA PRO A 124 -3.97 -6.69 -11.08
C PRO A 124 -3.43 -5.84 -9.91
N ILE A 125 -3.51 -4.52 -10.08
CA ILE A 125 -2.95 -3.54 -9.14
C ILE A 125 -4.09 -2.67 -8.60
N GLY A 126 -4.26 -1.44 -9.10
CA GLY A 126 -5.33 -0.56 -8.65
C GLY A 126 -6.72 -1.05 -9.02
N SER A 127 -7.72 -0.76 -8.20
CA SER A 127 -9.08 -1.22 -8.43
C SER A 127 -10.15 -0.23 -7.97
N ALA A 128 -11.29 -0.27 -8.65
CA ALA A 128 -12.50 0.47 -8.27
C ALA A 128 -13.76 -0.34 -8.61
N ILE A 129 -14.83 -0.07 -7.87
CA ILE A 129 -16.18 -0.58 -8.19
C ILE A 129 -17.08 0.60 -8.55
N ARG A 130 -17.79 0.48 -9.67
CA ARG A 130 -18.84 1.43 -10.05
C ARG A 130 -19.92 0.73 -10.84
N ASN A 131 -21.19 1.01 -10.52
CA ASN A 131 -22.36 0.53 -11.24
C ASN A 131 -22.37 -1.00 -11.50
N GLY A 132 -21.99 -1.80 -10.49
CA GLY A 132 -21.95 -3.26 -10.59
C GLY A 132 -20.81 -3.82 -11.44
N VAL A 133 -19.78 -3.02 -11.69
CA VAL A 133 -18.57 -3.40 -12.43
C VAL A 133 -17.33 -3.23 -11.56
N LEU A 134 -16.47 -4.24 -11.53
CA LEU A 134 -15.12 -4.15 -11.02
C LEU A 134 -14.18 -3.71 -12.14
N TYR A 135 -13.39 -2.70 -11.89
CA TYR A 135 -12.30 -2.23 -12.77
C TYR A 135 -10.97 -2.48 -12.08
N THR A 136 -9.94 -2.87 -12.84
CA THR A 136 -8.58 -3.00 -12.33
C THR A 136 -7.54 -2.64 -13.39
N ALA A 137 -6.48 -1.96 -12.97
CA ALA A 137 -5.26 -1.84 -13.76
C ALA A 137 -4.53 -3.19 -13.75
N ASP A 138 -4.15 -3.68 -14.91
CA ASP A 138 -3.52 -4.98 -15.10
C ASP A 138 -2.44 -4.89 -16.18
N SER A 139 -1.19 -4.74 -15.78
CA SER A 139 -0.07 -4.49 -16.70
C SER A 139 -0.29 -3.22 -17.52
N GLY A 140 -0.42 -3.28 -18.82
CA GLY A 140 -0.72 -2.16 -19.73
C GLY A 140 -2.22 -1.98 -20.04
N PHE A 141 -3.10 -2.64 -19.31
CA PHE A 141 -4.53 -2.66 -19.57
C PHE A 141 -5.35 -2.15 -18.39
N VAL A 142 -6.52 -1.60 -18.67
CA VAL A 142 -7.62 -1.49 -17.70
C VAL A 142 -8.64 -2.55 -18.04
N ARG A 143 -8.84 -3.50 -17.13
CA ARG A 143 -9.80 -4.59 -17.29
C ARG A 143 -11.05 -4.35 -16.47
N SER A 144 -12.18 -4.82 -16.96
CA SER A 144 -13.44 -4.74 -16.22
C SER A 144 -14.16 -6.08 -16.19
N PHE A 145 -14.83 -6.31 -15.06
CA PHE A 145 -15.52 -7.56 -14.78
C PHE A 145 -16.91 -7.26 -14.20
N ASP A 146 -17.89 -8.08 -14.55
CA ASP A 146 -19.17 -8.05 -13.88
C ASP A 146 -18.99 -8.38 -12.40
N LEU A 147 -19.40 -7.47 -11.54
CA LEU A 147 -19.14 -7.55 -10.10
C LEU A 147 -19.84 -8.77 -9.47
N LYS A 148 -20.97 -9.18 -10.00
CA LYS A 148 -21.76 -10.28 -9.44
C LYS A 148 -21.21 -11.65 -9.80
N THR A 149 -20.70 -11.80 -11.02
CA THR A 149 -20.31 -13.10 -11.60
C THR A 149 -18.82 -13.28 -11.79
N GLY A 150 -18.04 -12.19 -11.81
CA GLY A 150 -16.62 -12.20 -12.14
C GLY A 150 -16.35 -12.42 -13.63
N LYS A 151 -17.36 -12.31 -14.50
CA LYS A 151 -17.18 -12.45 -15.95
C LYS A 151 -16.47 -11.24 -16.51
N PRO A 152 -15.49 -11.41 -17.42
CA PRO A 152 -14.85 -10.29 -18.10
C PRO A 152 -15.86 -9.56 -18.98
N LEU A 153 -15.81 -8.23 -18.95
CA LEU A 153 -16.65 -7.33 -19.75
C LEU A 153 -15.84 -6.63 -20.83
N ARG A 154 -14.76 -5.97 -20.45
CA ARG A 154 -13.91 -5.20 -21.38
C ARG A 154 -12.46 -5.21 -20.91
N SER A 155 -11.55 -5.19 -21.89
CA SER A 155 -10.13 -4.96 -21.71
C SER A 155 -9.72 -3.80 -22.61
N VAL A 156 -9.14 -2.75 -22.04
CA VAL A 156 -8.71 -1.55 -22.76
C VAL A 156 -7.20 -1.42 -22.61
N GLU A 157 -6.47 -1.53 -23.70
CA GLU A 157 -5.04 -1.25 -23.72
C GLU A 157 -4.81 0.25 -23.57
N VAL A 158 -3.87 0.63 -22.71
CA VAL A 158 -3.37 2.01 -22.59
C VAL A 158 -2.01 2.07 -23.34
N PRO A 159 -1.96 2.62 -24.55
CA PRO A 159 -0.77 2.54 -25.39
C PRO A 159 0.44 3.21 -24.74
N ASN A 160 1.58 2.51 -24.77
CA ASN A 160 2.87 2.94 -24.21
C ASN A 160 2.87 3.12 -22.68
N ALA A 161 1.85 2.69 -21.96
CA ALA A 161 1.87 2.70 -20.50
C ALA A 161 2.88 1.66 -19.99
N GLY A 162 3.76 2.09 -19.09
CA GLY A 162 4.75 1.20 -18.47
C GLY A 162 4.22 0.52 -17.21
N PHE A 163 3.62 1.28 -16.30
CA PHE A 163 3.14 0.78 -15.03
C PHE A 163 1.86 1.50 -14.62
N LEU A 164 0.73 1.00 -15.08
CA LEU A 164 -0.58 1.45 -14.62
C LEU A 164 -0.77 1.05 -13.16
N ASN A 165 -1.42 1.93 -12.37
CA ASN A 165 -1.55 1.74 -10.94
C ASN A 165 -2.97 2.05 -10.45
N GLY A 166 -3.20 3.18 -9.75
CA GLY A 166 -4.49 3.53 -9.17
C GLY A 166 -5.59 3.69 -10.22
N VAL A 167 -6.80 3.26 -9.87
CA VAL A 167 -8.00 3.36 -10.72
C VAL A 167 -9.12 4.03 -9.95
N ALA A 168 -9.75 5.02 -10.55
CA ALA A 168 -11.02 5.58 -10.10
C ALA A 168 -12.03 5.62 -11.25
N VAL A 169 -13.32 5.61 -10.93
CA VAL A 169 -14.39 5.64 -11.93
C VAL A 169 -15.45 6.66 -11.50
N ALA A 170 -15.70 7.63 -12.37
CA ALA A 170 -16.73 8.65 -12.18
C ALA A 170 -18.14 8.07 -12.32
N ASP A 171 -19.15 8.86 -11.94
CA ASP A 171 -20.56 8.44 -11.99
C ASP A 171 -21.06 8.15 -13.41
N ASP A 172 -20.53 8.85 -14.39
CA ASP A 172 -20.83 8.64 -15.82
C ASP A 172 -20.12 7.41 -16.42
N GLY A 173 -19.23 6.75 -15.66
CA GLY A 173 -18.46 5.60 -16.08
C GLY A 173 -17.10 5.95 -16.71
N THR A 174 -16.70 7.22 -16.71
CA THR A 174 -15.35 7.62 -17.12
C THR A 174 -14.33 7.07 -16.12
N ILE A 175 -13.30 6.40 -16.64
CA ILE A 175 -12.22 5.80 -15.84
C ILE A 175 -11.05 6.77 -15.81
N TYR A 176 -10.44 6.94 -14.64
CA TYR A 176 -9.16 7.60 -14.46
C TYR A 176 -8.16 6.57 -13.94
N VAL A 177 -7.00 6.49 -14.58
CA VAL A 177 -5.94 5.54 -14.21
C VAL A 177 -4.59 6.23 -14.18
N SER A 178 -3.86 6.04 -13.09
CA SER A 178 -2.50 6.56 -12.97
C SER A 178 -1.49 5.66 -13.65
N GLU A 179 -0.46 6.27 -14.23
CA GLU A 179 0.78 5.61 -14.63
C GLU A 179 1.91 6.13 -13.75
N THR A 180 2.39 5.29 -12.85
CA THR A 180 3.47 5.66 -11.90
C THR A 180 4.79 5.87 -12.62
N ARG A 181 5.10 5.05 -13.62
CA ARG A 181 6.36 5.07 -14.40
C ARG A 181 6.15 4.51 -15.80
N PRO A 182 6.90 4.99 -16.80
CA PRO A 182 7.89 6.07 -16.79
C PRO A 182 7.28 7.46 -17.01
N GLY A 183 6.00 7.55 -17.34
CA GLY A 183 5.38 8.75 -17.90
C GLY A 183 4.89 9.77 -16.87
N GLU A 184 4.62 9.35 -15.62
CA GLU A 184 3.98 10.19 -14.60
C GLU A 184 2.73 10.85 -15.13
N VAL A 185 1.76 10.04 -15.53
CA VAL A 185 0.56 10.44 -16.26
C VAL A 185 -0.69 9.94 -15.54
N ILE A 186 -1.74 10.71 -15.60
CA ILE A 186 -3.10 10.22 -15.40
C ILE A 186 -3.76 10.13 -16.78
N TYR A 187 -4.28 8.95 -17.10
CA TYR A 187 -5.10 8.75 -18.29
C TYR A 187 -6.58 8.81 -17.94
N THR A 188 -7.39 9.22 -18.90
CA THR A 188 -8.84 9.12 -18.86
C THR A 188 -9.34 8.21 -19.97
N ILE A 189 -10.37 7.40 -19.68
CA ILE A 189 -11.01 6.49 -20.62
C ILE A 189 -12.52 6.68 -20.53
N PRO A 190 -13.14 7.38 -21.47
CA PRO A 190 -14.60 7.54 -21.49
C PRO A 190 -15.33 6.19 -21.66
N PRO A 191 -16.59 6.08 -21.27
CA PRO A 191 -17.40 4.90 -21.55
C PRO A 191 -17.38 4.51 -23.02
N GLY A 192 -16.90 3.29 -23.34
CA GLY A 192 -16.78 2.82 -24.73
C GLY A 192 -15.72 3.52 -25.58
N GLY A 193 -15.01 4.53 -25.03
CA GLY A 193 -13.98 5.33 -25.72
C GLY A 193 -12.57 4.75 -25.58
N GLU A 194 -11.60 5.47 -26.13
CA GLU A 194 -10.18 5.16 -26.10
C GLU A 194 -9.44 5.97 -25.02
N PRO A 195 -8.30 5.46 -24.49
CA PRO A 195 -7.50 6.21 -23.53
C PRO A 195 -6.94 7.51 -24.09
N SER A 196 -6.92 8.54 -23.28
CA SER A 196 -6.23 9.79 -23.58
C SER A 196 -5.56 10.35 -22.31
N VAL A 197 -4.57 11.21 -22.48
CA VAL A 197 -3.90 11.87 -21.35
C VAL A 197 -4.85 12.86 -20.72
N PHE A 198 -5.09 12.72 -19.41
CA PHE A 198 -5.85 13.65 -18.57
C PHE A 198 -4.94 14.69 -17.93
N ALA A 199 -3.86 14.25 -17.25
CA ALA A 199 -2.86 15.12 -16.64
C ALA A 199 -1.48 14.52 -16.78
N LYS A 200 -0.43 15.36 -16.93
CA LYS A 200 0.95 14.93 -17.09
C LYS A 200 1.92 15.98 -16.56
N GLY A 201 3.01 15.50 -15.93
CA GLY A 201 4.05 16.36 -15.37
C GLY A 201 3.63 16.99 -14.03
N GLU A 202 4.36 18.03 -13.57
CA GLU A 202 4.06 18.66 -12.29
C GLU A 202 2.59 19.12 -12.19
N PRO A 203 1.92 18.91 -11.03
CA PRO A 203 2.49 18.46 -9.75
C PRO A 203 2.52 16.93 -9.54
N LEU A 204 2.38 16.10 -10.59
CA LEU A 204 2.49 14.66 -10.49
C LEU A 204 3.97 14.28 -10.24
N ALA A 205 4.18 13.37 -9.31
CA ALA A 205 5.49 12.83 -8.94
C ALA A 205 5.36 11.35 -8.61
N ALA A 206 5.46 10.49 -9.63
CA ALA A 206 5.12 9.09 -9.54
C ALA A 206 3.70 8.88 -8.99
N PRO A 207 2.64 9.31 -9.71
CA PRO A 207 1.25 9.21 -9.25
C PRO A 207 0.87 7.74 -9.02
N ASN A 208 0.14 7.49 -7.93
CA ASN A 208 -0.22 6.16 -7.52
C ASN A 208 -1.74 6.07 -7.29
N GLY A 209 -2.22 6.14 -6.06
CA GLY A 209 -3.64 6.06 -5.75
C GLY A 209 -4.46 7.19 -6.40
N VAL A 210 -5.62 6.82 -6.92
CA VAL A 210 -6.61 7.74 -7.51
C VAL A 210 -7.97 7.47 -6.88
N ALA A 211 -8.69 8.52 -6.50
CA ALA A 211 -10.06 8.42 -5.99
C ALA A 211 -10.93 9.55 -6.57
N MET A 212 -12.25 9.35 -6.56
CA MET A 212 -13.20 10.43 -6.80
C MET A 212 -13.56 11.08 -5.48
N ASP A 213 -13.70 12.41 -5.46
CA ASP A 213 -14.37 13.10 -4.35
C ASP A 213 -15.88 13.23 -4.58
N ASN A 214 -16.57 13.85 -3.62
CA ASN A 214 -18.02 13.99 -3.70
C ASN A 214 -18.52 15.03 -4.72
N ASP A 215 -17.61 15.89 -5.17
CA ASP A 215 -17.90 16.95 -6.17
C ASP A 215 -17.56 16.48 -7.59
N GLY A 216 -17.08 15.22 -7.74
CA GLY A 216 -16.68 14.62 -9.01
C GLY A 216 -15.28 15.00 -9.43
N ASN A 217 -14.47 15.54 -8.53
CA ASN A 217 -13.06 15.80 -8.81
C ASN A 217 -12.21 14.53 -8.62
N ILE A 218 -11.03 14.55 -9.18
CA ILE A 218 -10.08 13.45 -9.19
C ILE A 218 -8.97 13.74 -8.19
N VAL A 219 -8.90 12.96 -7.11
CA VAL A 219 -7.88 13.05 -6.06
C VAL A 219 -6.77 12.08 -6.38
N VAL A 220 -5.53 12.56 -6.48
CA VAL A 220 -4.34 11.79 -6.84
C VAL A 220 -3.30 11.92 -5.73
N VAL A 221 -2.74 10.80 -5.29
CA VAL A 221 -1.59 10.76 -4.39
C VAL A 221 -0.33 10.32 -5.12
N ASN A 222 0.82 10.73 -4.61
CA ASN A 222 2.10 10.62 -5.30
C ASN A 222 3.12 9.88 -4.45
N ILE A 223 3.64 8.75 -4.94
CA ILE A 223 4.66 7.97 -4.21
C ILE A 223 6.00 8.71 -4.09
N GLY A 224 6.27 9.62 -5.02
CA GLY A 224 7.48 10.46 -5.02
C GLY A 224 7.47 11.55 -3.93
N THR A 225 6.28 11.97 -3.51
CA THR A 225 6.08 13.05 -2.52
C THR A 225 4.99 12.69 -1.51
N ASN A 226 4.58 13.66 -0.66
CA ASN A 226 3.40 13.56 0.18
C ASN A 226 2.23 14.44 -0.34
N ALA A 227 2.32 14.95 -1.57
CA ALA A 227 1.27 15.79 -2.14
C ALA A 227 0.04 14.96 -2.48
N VAL A 228 -1.12 15.47 -2.08
CA VAL A 228 -2.47 15.01 -2.42
C VAL A 228 -3.07 16.08 -3.32
N VAL A 229 -3.18 15.79 -4.61
CA VAL A 229 -3.57 16.75 -5.64
C VAL A 229 -4.98 16.46 -6.10
N THR A 230 -5.85 17.46 -6.08
CA THR A 230 -7.22 17.35 -6.58
C THR A 230 -7.34 18.11 -7.90
N TYR A 231 -7.81 17.41 -8.91
CA TYR A 231 -8.10 17.95 -10.24
C TYR A 231 -9.62 18.04 -10.45
N ASN A 232 -10.09 19.11 -11.12
CA ASN A 232 -11.44 19.10 -11.65
C ASN A 232 -11.54 18.17 -12.89
N PRO A 233 -12.75 17.86 -13.40
CA PRO A 233 -12.92 17.02 -14.58
C PRO A 233 -12.26 17.57 -15.86
N GLU A 234 -11.99 18.88 -15.92
CA GLU A 234 -11.30 19.56 -17.02
C GLU A 234 -9.78 19.39 -16.98
N GLY A 235 -9.23 18.87 -15.85
CA GLY A 235 -7.79 18.63 -15.66
C GLY A 235 -7.05 19.78 -14.97
N ASP A 236 -7.75 20.80 -14.48
CA ASP A 236 -7.15 21.88 -13.71
C ASP A 236 -6.95 21.45 -12.25
N VAL A 237 -5.82 21.82 -11.65
CA VAL A 237 -5.57 21.61 -10.22
C VAL A 237 -6.43 22.60 -9.42
N VAL A 238 -7.34 22.07 -8.60
CA VAL A 238 -8.22 22.87 -7.74
C VAL A 238 -7.78 22.91 -6.28
N GLN A 239 -7.02 21.90 -5.83
CA GLN A 239 -6.52 21.82 -4.47
C GLN A 239 -5.20 21.01 -4.42
N THR A 240 -4.31 21.41 -3.51
CA THR A 240 -3.15 20.60 -3.13
C THR A 240 -3.04 20.59 -1.61
N GLU A 241 -3.05 19.40 -1.03
CA GLU A 241 -2.87 19.13 0.39
C GLU A 241 -1.64 18.24 0.57
N TYR A 242 -1.25 17.97 1.80
CA TYR A 242 -0.06 17.17 2.07
C TYR A 242 -0.37 16.14 3.17
N ALA A 243 -0.11 14.87 2.88
CA ALA A 243 -0.10 13.83 3.90
C ALA A 243 1.06 14.07 4.89
N ALA A 244 0.99 13.47 6.07
CA ALA A 244 2.04 13.61 7.08
C ALA A 244 3.38 13.03 6.59
N GLU A 245 3.32 11.94 5.81
CA GLU A 245 4.49 11.20 5.34
C GLU A 245 4.52 11.10 3.81
N SER A 246 5.73 11.07 3.24
CA SER A 246 5.92 10.84 1.80
C SER A 246 5.76 9.34 1.44
N GLY A 247 5.76 9.04 0.15
CA GLY A 247 5.53 7.67 -0.32
C GLY A 247 4.04 7.32 -0.32
N SER A 248 3.20 8.30 -0.65
CA SER A 248 1.74 8.13 -0.67
C SER A 248 1.34 7.15 -1.76
N ASP A 249 0.67 6.06 -1.36
CA ASP A 249 0.30 4.95 -2.23
C ASP A 249 -1.21 4.91 -2.48
N GLY A 250 -2.03 4.71 -1.47
CA GLY A 250 -3.48 4.70 -1.56
C GLY A 250 -4.15 5.95 -1.03
N VAL A 251 -5.34 6.25 -1.55
CA VAL A 251 -6.21 7.31 -1.05
C VAL A 251 -7.66 6.85 -0.99
N VAL A 252 -8.32 7.16 0.11
CA VAL A 252 -9.77 7.02 0.31
C VAL A 252 -10.34 8.39 0.62
N VAL A 253 -11.45 8.75 0.00
CA VAL A 253 -12.21 9.98 0.26
C VAL A 253 -13.57 9.62 0.84
N LEU A 254 -13.88 10.14 2.03
CA LEU A 254 -15.17 9.91 2.68
C LEU A 254 -16.21 10.97 2.27
N PRO A 255 -17.51 10.70 2.53
CA PRO A 255 -18.58 11.64 2.19
C PRO A 255 -18.50 13.02 2.86
N ASP A 256 -17.79 13.14 3.99
CA ASP A 256 -17.55 14.42 4.68
C ASP A 256 -16.34 15.19 4.14
N GLY A 257 -15.66 14.65 3.11
CA GLY A 257 -14.45 15.20 2.52
C GLY A 257 -13.16 14.80 3.21
N THR A 258 -13.23 14.02 4.30
CA THR A 258 -12.05 13.47 4.96
C THR A 258 -11.31 12.53 4.01
N LYS A 259 -10.01 12.71 3.87
CA LYS A 259 -9.13 11.85 3.09
C LYS A 259 -8.24 11.02 4.01
N TYR A 260 -8.10 9.75 3.70
CA TYR A 260 -7.08 8.89 4.29
C TYR A 260 -6.04 8.55 3.23
N VAL A 261 -4.77 8.65 3.59
CA VAL A 261 -3.65 8.43 2.68
C VAL A 261 -2.67 7.46 3.33
N SER A 262 -2.41 6.32 2.65
CA SER A 262 -1.40 5.36 3.08
C SER A 262 -0.01 5.76 2.60
N SER A 263 1.02 5.41 3.37
CA SER A 263 2.41 5.55 2.97
C SER A 263 3.09 4.18 2.90
N VAL A 264 3.39 3.74 1.68
CA VAL A 264 4.13 2.49 1.45
C VAL A 264 5.55 2.54 2.01
N ARG A 265 6.13 3.74 2.10
CA ARG A 265 7.50 3.96 2.58
C ARG A 265 7.60 3.95 4.10
N TYR A 266 6.63 4.55 4.79
CA TYR A 266 6.66 4.70 6.26
C TYR A 266 5.74 3.71 6.97
N GLY A 267 4.89 3.00 6.25
CA GLY A 267 3.96 2.05 6.83
C GLY A 267 2.93 2.71 7.74
N SER A 268 2.44 3.87 7.32
CA SER A 268 1.53 4.72 8.10
C SER A 268 0.27 5.07 7.32
N VAL A 269 -0.74 5.58 8.01
CA VAL A 269 -1.94 6.18 7.41
C VAL A 269 -2.13 7.57 7.98
N SER A 270 -2.20 8.56 7.09
CA SER A 270 -2.54 9.96 7.41
C SER A 270 -4.03 10.21 7.23
N LYS A 271 -4.62 10.99 8.12
CA LYS A 271 -5.96 11.58 8.01
C LYS A 271 -5.83 13.06 7.67
N LEU A 272 -6.53 13.49 6.64
CA LEU A 272 -6.69 14.89 6.22
C LEU A 272 -8.18 15.23 6.28
N ALA A 273 -8.61 15.85 7.36
CA ALA A 273 -10.00 16.30 7.51
C ALA A 273 -10.12 17.78 7.14
N PRO A 274 -11.22 18.20 6.49
CA PRO A 274 -11.41 19.60 6.11
C PRO A 274 -11.28 20.56 7.30
N GLY A 275 -10.33 21.51 7.23
CA GLY A 275 -10.12 22.52 8.26
C GLY A 275 -9.38 22.05 9.52
N GLU A 276 -8.88 20.83 9.55
CA GLU A 276 -8.08 20.25 10.62
C GLU A 276 -6.60 20.11 10.21
N ASP A 277 -5.71 20.01 11.19
CA ASP A 277 -4.33 19.63 10.95
C ASP A 277 -4.25 18.16 10.52
N VAL A 278 -3.27 17.81 9.67
CA VAL A 278 -3.03 16.44 9.28
C VAL A 278 -2.60 15.58 10.47
N GLU A 279 -3.16 14.38 10.59
CA GLU A 279 -2.92 13.44 11.67
C GLU A 279 -2.43 12.09 11.13
N VAL A 280 -1.45 11.46 11.81
CA VAL A 280 -1.10 10.05 11.58
C VAL A 280 -1.96 9.20 12.50
N ILE A 281 -2.91 8.46 11.93
CA ILE A 281 -3.88 7.65 12.71
C ILE A 281 -3.42 6.20 12.93
N ALA A 282 -2.44 5.73 12.18
CA ALA A 282 -1.90 4.38 12.30
C ALA A 282 -0.46 4.33 11.79
N THR A 283 0.32 3.42 12.38
CA THR A 283 1.71 3.13 12.03
C THR A 283 2.00 1.63 12.12
N GLY A 284 3.19 1.21 11.66
CA GLY A 284 3.61 -0.19 11.76
C GLY A 284 2.93 -1.10 10.74
N ILE A 285 2.52 -0.57 9.59
CA ILE A 285 1.90 -1.31 8.48
C ILE A 285 2.89 -1.38 7.32
N PRO A 286 3.81 -2.36 7.28
CA PRO A 286 4.84 -2.43 6.25
C PRO A 286 4.23 -2.45 4.86
N SER A 287 4.75 -1.60 3.96
CA SER A 287 4.26 -1.48 2.59
C SER A 287 2.74 -1.24 2.53
N ALA A 288 2.26 -0.26 3.33
CA ALA A 288 0.86 0.14 3.31
C ALA A 288 0.49 0.65 1.92
N ALA A 289 -0.16 -0.20 1.13
CA ALA A 289 -0.48 0.02 -0.27
C ALA A 289 -1.88 0.62 -0.47
N SER A 290 -2.45 0.45 -1.65
CA SER A 290 -3.69 1.08 -2.08
C SER A 290 -4.90 0.53 -1.30
N MET A 291 -5.41 1.32 -0.37
CA MET A 291 -6.44 0.92 0.60
C MET A 291 -7.87 1.13 0.10
N CYS A 292 -8.82 0.49 0.77
CA CYS A 292 -10.24 0.70 0.59
C CYS A 292 -10.96 0.97 1.93
N TYR A 293 -12.16 1.53 1.84
CA TYR A 293 -13.02 1.79 2.98
C TYR A 293 -14.21 0.84 2.98
N ASP A 294 -14.30 0.03 4.04
CA ASP A 294 -15.48 -0.77 4.36
C ASP A 294 -16.49 0.13 5.10
N SER A 295 -17.47 0.61 4.35
CA SER A 295 -18.47 1.55 4.83
C SER A 295 -19.49 0.94 5.78
N VAL A 296 -19.59 -0.38 5.84
CA VAL A 296 -20.53 -1.10 6.71
C VAL A 296 -19.94 -1.28 8.12
N GLN A 297 -18.66 -1.67 8.19
CA GLN A 297 -17.96 -1.85 9.45
C GLN A 297 -17.19 -0.60 9.92
N HIS A 298 -17.17 0.48 9.14
CA HIS A 298 -16.42 1.71 9.39
C HIS A 298 -14.93 1.43 9.66
N GLN A 299 -14.28 0.81 8.65
CA GLN A 299 -12.88 0.45 8.74
C GLN A 299 -12.13 0.68 7.43
N LEU A 300 -10.86 1.03 7.54
CA LEU A 300 -9.93 0.99 6.42
C LEU A 300 -9.34 -0.41 6.31
N VAL A 301 -9.19 -0.88 5.09
CA VAL A 301 -8.48 -2.12 4.77
C VAL A 301 -7.28 -1.77 3.91
N ILE A 302 -6.10 -2.17 4.36
CA ILE A 302 -4.83 -1.76 3.75
C ILE A 302 -4.08 -3.01 3.29
N PRO A 303 -3.93 -3.24 1.99
CA PRO A 303 -3.03 -4.24 1.45
C PRO A 303 -1.58 -3.96 1.83
N MET A 304 -0.83 -5.03 2.13
CA MET A 304 0.58 -4.99 2.49
C MET A 304 1.36 -5.81 1.47
N ASN A 305 1.68 -5.22 0.30
CA ASN A 305 2.08 -5.94 -0.92
C ASN A 305 3.09 -7.10 -0.70
N PRO A 306 4.38 -6.91 -0.44
CA PRO A 306 5.29 -8.05 -0.32
C PRO A 306 5.07 -8.87 0.97
N ASN A 307 4.33 -8.34 1.93
CA ASN A 307 4.00 -9.04 3.17
C ASN A 307 2.82 -10.01 3.02
N ASN A 308 2.13 -9.99 1.87
CA ASN A 308 1.02 -10.90 1.57
C ASN A 308 -0.05 -10.89 2.67
N ALA A 309 -0.48 -9.70 3.07
CA ALA A 309 -1.40 -9.51 4.18
C ALA A 309 -2.34 -8.32 3.95
N LEU A 310 -3.43 -8.25 4.71
CA LEU A 310 -4.30 -7.09 4.86
C LEU A 310 -4.24 -6.59 6.30
N ALA A 311 -4.09 -5.27 6.48
CA ALA A 311 -4.27 -4.60 7.76
C ALA A 311 -5.67 -3.99 7.83
N PHE A 312 -6.28 -3.99 9.02
CA PHE A 312 -7.61 -3.45 9.27
C PHE A 312 -7.51 -2.38 10.36
N ILE A 313 -8.03 -1.18 10.08
CA ILE A 313 -8.08 -0.06 11.01
C ILE A 313 -9.53 0.31 11.25
N LYS A 314 -10.00 0.20 12.48
CA LYS A 314 -11.29 0.76 12.88
C LYS A 314 -11.19 2.29 12.96
N LEU A 315 -12.16 2.99 12.37
CA LEU A 315 -12.31 4.43 12.42
C LEU A 315 -13.26 4.87 13.51
#